data_e08f0044c4cfc35187d8258ac329ba11
#
_entry.id   e08f0044c4cfc35187d8258ac329ba11
#
_cell.length_a   1.000
_cell.length_b   1.000
_cell.length_c   1.000
_cell.angle_alpha   90.00
_cell.angle_beta   90.00
_cell.angle_gamma   90.00
#
_symmetry.space_group_name_H-M   'P 1'
#
loop_
_entity.id
_entity.type
_entity.pdbx_description
1 polymer ?
#
loop_
_entity_poly.entity_id
_entity_poly.type
_entity_poly.pdbx_seq_one_letter_code
_entity_poly.pdbx_strand_id
1 'polypeptide(L)'
;MAAPKYPGFDTLALHAGQSPDPATGSRAVPIYATTSYVFRDSEHAASLFNMERAGHVYSRISNPTVAVLEERVAALEGGVGAIATASGQAALHLAVATLMDAGSHIVASNSLYGGSHNLLGYTMKRFGIETSFVAPGTPENFAKAIRPNTRLLFGETLGNPGLEVLDIPAVAKVAHEAGLPLLVD
;
A
#
# COMPACT_ATOMS: atom_id res chain seq x y z
N MET A 1 1.08 7.47 -23.61
CA MET A 1 -0.25 7.02 -24.08
C MET A 1 -1.18 7.13 -22.89
N ALA A 2 -2.40 7.68 -23.07
CA ALA A 2 -3.39 7.66 -21.99
C ALA A 2 -3.76 6.20 -21.69
N ALA A 3 -3.86 5.85 -20.40
CA ALA A 3 -4.32 4.52 -20.00
C ALA A 3 -5.69 4.23 -20.62
N PRO A 4 -5.94 3.00 -21.09
CA PRO A 4 -7.25 2.65 -21.63
C PRO A 4 -8.31 2.86 -20.55
N LYS A 5 -9.36 3.61 -20.90
CA LYS A 5 -10.46 3.87 -19.99
C LYS A 5 -11.40 2.67 -19.98
N TYR A 6 -11.29 1.83 -18.97
CA TYR A 6 -12.17 0.67 -18.79
C TYR A 6 -13.55 1.15 -18.32
N PRO A 7 -14.65 0.69 -18.92
CA PRO A 7 -15.98 1.24 -18.68
C PRO A 7 -16.64 0.80 -17.37
N GLY A 8 -16.11 -0.17 -16.63
CA GLY A 8 -16.72 -0.66 -15.40
C GLY A 8 -15.81 -1.53 -14.55
N PHE A 9 -16.18 -1.74 -13.29
CA PHE A 9 -15.42 -2.47 -12.29
C PHE A 9 -15.11 -3.92 -12.71
N ASP A 10 -16.10 -4.63 -13.24
CA ASP A 10 -15.91 -6.03 -13.71
C ASP A 10 -14.91 -6.11 -14.87
N THR A 11 -14.93 -5.11 -15.76
CA THR A 11 -13.95 -5.03 -16.86
C THR A 11 -12.55 -4.73 -16.33
N LEU A 12 -12.42 -3.85 -15.34
CA LEU A 12 -11.16 -3.58 -14.66
C LEU A 12 -10.61 -4.84 -13.99
N ALA A 13 -11.47 -5.57 -13.26
CA ALA A 13 -11.08 -6.80 -12.55
C ALA A 13 -10.50 -7.87 -13.50
N LEU A 14 -10.97 -7.91 -14.75
CA LEU A 14 -10.51 -8.89 -15.75
C LEU A 14 -9.32 -8.39 -16.57
N HIS A 15 -9.24 -7.10 -16.90
CA HIS A 15 -8.37 -6.61 -17.97
C HIS A 15 -7.35 -5.54 -17.55
N ALA A 16 -7.55 -4.85 -16.43
CA ALA A 16 -6.60 -3.80 -16.01
C ALA A 16 -5.21 -4.39 -15.71
N GLY A 17 -4.17 -3.62 -16.00
CA GLY A 17 -2.78 -4.02 -15.79
C GLY A 17 -2.27 -5.10 -16.73
N GLN A 18 -3.06 -5.53 -17.73
CA GLN A 18 -2.69 -6.62 -18.62
C GLN A 18 -2.78 -6.22 -20.09
N SER A 19 -1.75 -6.56 -20.85
CA SER A 19 -1.72 -6.55 -22.32
C SER A 19 -1.27 -7.92 -22.81
N PRO A 20 -1.64 -8.32 -24.06
CA PRO A 20 -1.06 -9.53 -24.67
C PRO A 20 0.46 -9.47 -24.66
N ASP A 21 1.11 -10.61 -24.36
CA ASP A 21 2.57 -10.69 -24.37
C ASP A 21 3.12 -10.33 -25.76
N PRO A 22 4.00 -9.34 -25.89
CA PRO A 22 4.47 -8.87 -27.19
C PRO A 22 5.34 -9.89 -27.94
N ALA A 23 5.95 -10.85 -27.23
CA ALA A 23 6.81 -11.85 -27.84
C ALA A 23 6.01 -13.05 -28.43
N THR A 24 4.93 -13.46 -27.77
CA THR A 24 4.18 -14.67 -28.12
C THR A 24 2.73 -14.40 -28.49
N GLY A 25 2.20 -13.22 -28.19
CA GLY A 25 0.78 -12.90 -28.31
C GLY A 25 -0.10 -13.60 -27.26
N SER A 26 0.49 -14.17 -26.21
CA SER A 26 -0.25 -14.84 -25.14
C SER A 26 -1.25 -13.90 -24.49
N ARG A 27 -2.50 -14.35 -24.38
CA ARG A 27 -3.55 -13.58 -23.70
C ARG A 27 -3.44 -13.67 -22.17
N ALA A 28 -3.02 -14.82 -21.66
CA ALA A 28 -2.75 -15.01 -20.26
C ALA A 28 -1.44 -14.32 -19.86
N VAL A 29 -1.37 -13.84 -18.64
CA VAL A 29 -0.12 -13.25 -18.09
C VAL A 29 0.93 -14.36 -17.98
N PRO A 30 2.09 -14.25 -18.65
CA PRO A 30 3.18 -15.19 -18.46
C PRO A 30 3.68 -15.19 -17.02
N ILE A 31 4.10 -16.38 -16.54
CA ILE A 31 4.74 -16.52 -15.22
C ILE A 31 6.25 -16.35 -15.39
N TYR A 32 6.78 -15.22 -14.96
CA TYR A 32 8.21 -14.93 -15.04
C TYR A 32 8.93 -15.45 -13.78
N ALA A 33 9.23 -16.75 -13.76
CA ALA A 33 9.94 -17.43 -12.68
C ALA A 33 11.45 -17.19 -12.78
N THR A 34 11.88 -15.95 -12.66
CA THR A 34 13.29 -15.53 -12.75
C THR A 34 13.68 -14.60 -11.61
N THR A 35 14.98 -14.51 -11.32
CA THR A 35 15.54 -13.58 -10.34
C THR A 35 15.95 -12.25 -10.99
N SER A 36 16.59 -12.29 -12.16
CA SER A 36 17.23 -11.14 -12.82
C SER A 36 16.83 -11.03 -14.27
N TYR A 37 17.09 -9.86 -14.84
CA TYR A 37 16.77 -9.52 -16.21
C TYR A 37 18.02 -9.04 -16.93
N VAL A 38 18.14 -9.32 -18.23
CA VAL A 38 19.29 -8.94 -19.06
C VAL A 38 19.12 -7.50 -19.54
N PHE A 39 20.17 -6.72 -19.42
CA PHE A 39 20.24 -5.38 -19.99
C PHE A 39 20.75 -5.44 -21.43
N ARG A 40 20.35 -4.48 -22.26
CA ARG A 40 20.84 -4.36 -23.65
C ARG A 40 22.32 -3.93 -23.67
N ASP A 41 22.64 -2.99 -22.82
CA ASP A 41 23.97 -2.36 -22.67
C ASP A 41 24.08 -1.68 -21.31
N SER A 42 25.24 -1.09 -21.02
CA SER A 42 25.52 -0.39 -19.75
C SER A 42 24.68 0.88 -19.58
N GLU A 43 24.36 1.60 -20.67
CA GLU A 43 23.52 2.79 -20.63
C GLU A 43 22.08 2.44 -20.26
N HIS A 44 21.56 1.37 -20.83
CA HIS A 44 20.24 0.83 -20.46
C HIS A 44 20.20 0.43 -18.98
N ALA A 45 21.23 -0.26 -18.49
CA ALA A 45 21.33 -0.61 -17.08
C ALA A 45 21.30 0.64 -16.20
N ALA A 46 22.14 1.62 -16.49
CA ALA A 46 22.19 2.87 -15.72
C ALA A 46 20.84 3.59 -15.70
N SER A 47 20.14 3.69 -16.84
CA SER A 47 18.83 4.35 -16.93
C SER A 47 17.75 3.68 -16.09
N LEU A 48 17.80 2.35 -15.93
CA LEU A 48 16.88 1.61 -15.06
C LEU A 48 17.20 1.82 -13.57
N PHE A 49 18.48 1.75 -13.19
CA PHE A 49 18.90 1.98 -11.80
C PHE A 49 18.68 3.43 -11.35
N ASN A 50 18.81 4.39 -12.27
CA ASN A 50 18.50 5.81 -12.00
C ASN A 50 17.00 6.12 -12.07
N MET A 51 16.15 5.13 -12.32
CA MET A 51 14.68 5.29 -12.48
C MET A 51 14.28 6.29 -13.60
N GLU A 52 15.13 6.47 -14.59
CA GLU A 52 14.87 7.31 -15.77
C GLU A 52 13.97 6.58 -16.78
N ARG A 53 13.91 5.25 -16.72
CA ARG A 53 13.07 4.38 -17.54
C ARG A 53 12.38 3.33 -16.67
N ALA A 54 11.16 2.99 -17.06
CA ALA A 54 10.47 1.83 -16.51
C ALA A 54 11.07 0.53 -17.06
N GLY A 55 11.18 -0.48 -16.21
CA GLY A 55 11.67 -1.81 -16.57
C GLY A 55 11.96 -2.67 -15.34
N HIS A 56 12.35 -3.91 -15.61
CA HIS A 56 12.63 -4.87 -14.55
C HIS A 56 14.13 -5.12 -14.45
N VAL A 57 14.64 -5.11 -13.23
CA VAL A 57 16.07 -5.34 -12.91
C VAL A 57 16.23 -6.66 -12.16
N TYR A 58 15.42 -6.85 -11.13
CA TYR A 58 15.47 -8.00 -10.25
C TYR A 58 14.08 -8.26 -9.63
N SER A 59 13.64 -9.52 -9.59
CA SER A 59 12.27 -9.88 -9.21
C SER A 59 11.88 -9.49 -7.78
N ARG A 60 12.82 -9.31 -6.86
CA ARG A 60 12.54 -8.76 -5.52
C ARG A 60 12.09 -7.29 -5.58
N ILE A 61 12.55 -6.54 -6.60
CA ILE A 61 12.20 -5.13 -6.80
C ILE A 61 10.93 -5.01 -7.63
N SER A 62 10.91 -5.71 -8.79
CA SER A 62 9.73 -5.75 -9.69
C SER A 62 9.78 -6.99 -10.57
N ASN A 63 8.61 -7.53 -10.87
CA ASN A 63 8.46 -8.69 -11.75
C ASN A 63 7.22 -8.49 -12.64
N PRO A 64 7.28 -8.80 -13.94
CA PRO A 64 6.14 -8.56 -14.84
C PRO A 64 4.84 -9.26 -14.43
N THR A 65 4.94 -10.47 -13.84
CA THR A 65 3.76 -11.18 -13.33
C THR A 65 3.13 -10.45 -12.14
N VAL A 66 3.95 -9.98 -11.21
CA VAL A 66 3.50 -9.24 -10.01
C VAL A 66 2.97 -7.86 -10.41
N ALA A 67 3.64 -7.19 -11.36
CA ALA A 67 3.22 -5.87 -11.85
C ALA A 67 1.77 -5.86 -12.36
N VAL A 68 1.31 -6.93 -13.01
CA VAL A 68 -0.10 -7.03 -13.45
C VAL A 68 -1.06 -7.03 -12.26
N LEU A 69 -0.74 -7.70 -11.15
CA LEU A 69 -1.54 -7.65 -9.93
C LEU A 69 -1.55 -6.23 -9.36
N GLU A 70 -0.38 -5.62 -9.23
CA GLU A 70 -0.22 -4.27 -8.67
C GLU A 70 -1.00 -3.23 -9.48
N GLU A 71 -0.84 -3.22 -10.80
CA GLU A 71 -1.57 -2.30 -11.68
C GLU A 71 -3.09 -2.54 -11.65
N ARG A 72 -3.53 -3.80 -11.56
CA ARG A 72 -4.95 -4.15 -11.49
C ARG A 72 -5.59 -3.69 -10.20
N VAL A 73 -4.95 -3.94 -9.06
CA VAL A 73 -5.43 -3.47 -7.75
C VAL A 73 -5.45 -1.94 -7.71
N ALA A 74 -4.39 -1.28 -8.18
CA ALA A 74 -4.36 0.18 -8.28
C ALA A 74 -5.53 0.72 -9.12
N ALA A 75 -5.84 0.07 -10.26
CA ALA A 75 -6.96 0.48 -11.11
C ALA A 75 -8.33 0.27 -10.44
N LEU A 76 -8.51 -0.82 -9.69
CA LEU A 76 -9.75 -1.13 -8.97
C LEU A 76 -9.99 -0.17 -7.80
N GLU A 77 -8.94 0.21 -7.10
CA GLU A 77 -8.99 1.15 -5.97
C GLU A 77 -8.94 2.63 -6.42
N GLY A 78 -8.74 2.90 -7.71
CA GLY A 78 -8.54 4.28 -8.20
C GLY A 78 -7.25 4.92 -7.70
N GLY A 79 -6.29 4.10 -7.28
CA GLY A 79 -4.99 4.52 -6.75
C GLY A 79 -3.98 4.88 -7.83
N VAL A 80 -2.94 5.60 -7.46
CA VAL A 80 -1.82 5.97 -8.36
C VAL A 80 -0.83 4.82 -8.58
N GLY A 81 -0.87 3.79 -7.73
CA GLY A 81 -0.02 2.61 -7.80
C GLY A 81 -0.33 1.65 -6.67
N ALA A 82 0.25 0.46 -6.75
CA ALA A 82 0.20 -0.55 -5.70
C ALA A 82 1.54 -1.29 -5.62
N ILE A 83 1.82 -1.88 -4.48
CA ILE A 83 2.99 -2.75 -4.24
C ILE A 83 2.49 -4.02 -3.56
N ALA A 84 2.78 -5.17 -4.15
CA ALA A 84 2.46 -6.46 -3.57
C ALA A 84 3.55 -6.91 -2.58
N THR A 85 3.12 -7.44 -1.45
CA THR A 85 3.98 -8.00 -0.41
C THR A 85 3.59 -9.43 -0.08
N ALA A 86 4.42 -10.14 0.67
CA ALA A 86 4.19 -11.55 1.02
C ALA A 86 3.03 -11.75 2.02
N SER A 87 2.56 -10.70 2.69
CA SER A 87 1.44 -10.76 3.63
C SER A 87 0.92 -9.35 3.96
N GLY A 88 -0.32 -9.24 4.49
CA GLY A 88 -0.86 -7.97 4.99
C GLY A 88 -0.03 -7.36 6.11
N GLN A 89 0.53 -8.20 7.01
CA GLN A 89 1.46 -7.69 8.05
C GLN A 89 2.75 -7.12 7.46
N ALA A 90 3.26 -7.68 6.35
CA ALA A 90 4.39 -7.11 5.65
C ALA A 90 4.01 -5.78 4.97
N ALA A 91 2.80 -5.67 4.41
CA ALA A 91 2.28 -4.43 3.83
C ALA A 91 2.19 -3.32 4.90
N LEU A 92 1.56 -3.61 6.04
CA LEU A 92 1.43 -2.65 7.14
C LEU A 92 2.80 -2.24 7.68
N HIS A 93 3.70 -3.21 7.92
CA HIS A 93 5.07 -2.92 8.38
C HIS A 93 5.81 -2.00 7.40
N LEU A 94 5.76 -2.32 6.12
CA LEU A 94 6.43 -1.56 5.06
C LEU A 94 5.86 -0.13 4.96
N ALA A 95 4.54 0.02 5.02
CA ALA A 95 3.88 1.34 4.99
C ALA A 95 4.34 2.20 6.18
N VAL A 96 4.33 1.65 7.40
CA VAL A 96 4.81 2.36 8.60
C VAL A 96 6.28 2.70 8.48
N ALA A 97 7.14 1.74 8.13
CA ALA A 97 8.59 1.96 8.01
C ALA A 97 8.97 2.98 6.92
N THR A 98 8.12 3.14 5.89
CA THR A 98 8.33 4.14 4.83
C THR A 98 7.95 5.55 5.27
N LEU A 99 6.91 5.68 6.09
CA LEU A 99 6.36 6.98 6.49
C LEU A 99 6.94 7.52 7.81
N MET A 100 7.60 6.67 8.61
CA MET A 100 7.95 6.96 10.00
C MET A 100 9.44 6.88 10.27
N ASP A 101 9.92 7.83 11.04
CA ASP A 101 11.22 7.80 11.70
C ASP A 101 11.05 7.58 13.21
N ALA A 102 12.15 7.30 13.90
CA ALA A 102 12.17 7.28 15.36
C ALA A 102 11.70 8.64 15.92
N GLY A 103 10.82 8.59 16.90
CA GLY A 103 10.15 9.76 17.46
C GLY A 103 8.82 10.10 16.80
N SER A 104 8.42 9.40 15.71
CA SER A 104 7.11 9.56 15.09
C SER A 104 5.98 8.95 15.94
N HIS A 105 4.76 9.41 15.69
CA HIS A 105 3.56 8.96 16.38
C HIS A 105 2.46 8.54 15.40
N ILE A 106 1.71 7.50 15.77
CA ILE A 106 0.54 6.99 15.05
C ILE A 106 -0.70 7.15 15.93
N VAL A 107 -1.82 7.55 15.35
CA VAL A 107 -3.14 7.40 15.94
C VAL A 107 -3.84 6.24 15.28
N ALA A 108 -4.15 5.19 16.02
CA ALA A 108 -4.77 3.98 15.50
C ALA A 108 -6.10 3.67 16.18
N SER A 109 -7.03 3.05 15.45
CA SER A 109 -8.18 2.40 16.07
C SER A 109 -7.72 1.37 17.11
N ASN A 110 -8.47 1.20 18.19
CA ASN A 110 -8.25 0.11 19.13
C ASN A 110 -8.97 -1.19 18.71
N SER A 111 -9.85 -1.12 17.72
CA SER A 111 -10.57 -2.26 17.15
C SER A 111 -9.80 -2.79 15.94
N LEU A 112 -8.74 -3.55 16.21
CA LEU A 112 -7.79 -4.06 15.22
C LEU A 112 -7.57 -5.56 15.38
N TYR A 113 -7.19 -6.21 14.29
CA TYR A 113 -6.59 -7.54 14.34
C TYR A 113 -5.41 -7.56 15.31
N GLY A 114 -5.32 -8.63 16.12
CA GLY A 114 -4.29 -8.73 17.15
C GLY A 114 -2.85 -8.59 16.64
N GLY A 115 -2.57 -9.03 15.39
CA GLY A 115 -1.28 -8.86 14.74
C GLY A 115 -0.96 -7.39 14.46
N SER A 116 -1.92 -6.62 13.96
CA SER A 116 -1.78 -5.18 13.70
C SER A 116 -1.61 -4.40 15.01
N HIS A 117 -2.41 -4.74 16.03
CA HIS A 117 -2.27 -4.15 17.37
C HIS A 117 -0.87 -4.41 17.96
N ASN A 118 -0.38 -5.65 17.87
CA ASN A 118 0.95 -6.00 18.35
C ASN A 118 2.06 -5.32 17.55
N LEU A 119 1.93 -5.28 16.23
CA LEU A 119 2.90 -4.58 15.39
C LEU A 119 3.03 -3.11 15.79
N LEU A 120 1.91 -2.40 15.89
CA LEU A 120 1.91 -0.96 16.19
C LEU A 120 2.24 -0.68 17.65
N GLY A 121 1.69 -1.44 18.60
CA GLY A 121 1.84 -1.18 20.03
C GLY A 121 3.15 -1.63 20.66
N TYR A 122 3.72 -2.73 20.14
CA TYR A 122 4.93 -3.33 20.72
C TYR A 122 6.12 -3.31 19.78
N THR A 123 5.95 -3.77 18.53
CA THR A 123 7.08 -3.88 17.61
C THR A 123 7.58 -2.52 17.18
N MET A 124 6.71 -1.62 16.74
CA MET A 124 7.09 -0.27 16.30
C MET A 124 7.64 0.58 17.44
N LYS A 125 7.17 0.37 18.67
CA LYS A 125 7.72 1.04 19.85
C LYS A 125 9.21 0.74 20.07
N ARG A 126 9.68 -0.46 19.71
CA ARG A 126 11.10 -0.83 19.78
C ARG A 126 11.95 -0.05 18.78
N PHE A 127 11.35 0.50 17.73
CA PHE A 127 11.98 1.37 16.74
C PHE A 127 11.76 2.86 17.04
N GLY A 128 11.23 3.19 18.25
CA GLY A 128 11.00 4.57 18.67
C GLY A 128 9.74 5.20 18.06
N ILE A 129 8.82 4.41 17.50
CA ILE A 129 7.54 4.88 16.98
C ILE A 129 6.45 4.59 18.00
N GLU A 130 5.74 5.64 18.46
CA GLU A 130 4.67 5.51 19.44
C GLU A 130 3.29 5.42 18.77
N THR A 131 2.37 4.68 19.39
CA THR A 131 0.99 4.58 18.93
C THR A 131 0.01 4.91 20.04
N SER A 132 -0.93 5.82 19.78
CA SER A 132 -2.13 6.04 20.59
C SER A 132 -3.30 5.29 19.99
N PHE A 133 -3.88 4.37 20.75
CA PHE A 133 -5.08 3.64 20.35
C PHE A 133 -6.33 4.37 20.83
N VAL A 134 -7.32 4.54 19.93
CA VAL A 134 -8.57 5.25 20.18
C VAL A 134 -9.77 4.42 19.78
N ALA A 135 -10.92 4.63 20.42
CA ALA A 135 -12.16 3.97 20.02
C ALA A 135 -12.62 4.51 18.64
N PRO A 136 -12.95 3.64 17.66
CA PRO A 136 -13.25 4.05 16.29
C PRO A 136 -14.64 4.66 16.11
N GLY A 137 -15.53 4.52 17.08
CA GLY A 137 -16.96 4.91 16.98
C GLY A 137 -17.22 6.41 16.76
N THR A 138 -16.24 7.28 17.02
CA THR A 138 -16.33 8.72 16.78
C THR A 138 -15.03 9.27 16.19
N PRO A 139 -15.08 9.97 15.04
CA PRO A 139 -13.89 10.56 14.39
C PRO A 139 -13.14 11.56 15.30
N GLU A 140 -13.84 12.22 16.20
CA GLU A 140 -13.26 13.16 17.18
C GLU A 140 -12.24 12.51 18.12
N ASN A 141 -12.33 11.20 18.35
CA ASN A 141 -11.34 10.48 19.14
C ASN A 141 -9.98 10.46 18.44
N PHE A 142 -9.97 10.31 17.11
CA PHE A 142 -8.75 10.41 16.31
C PHE A 142 -8.20 11.84 16.37
N ALA A 143 -9.05 12.86 16.16
CA ALA A 143 -8.64 14.26 16.19
C ALA A 143 -7.97 14.65 17.50
N LYS A 144 -8.56 14.27 18.64
CA LYS A 144 -8.03 14.58 20.01
C LYS A 144 -6.70 13.89 20.29
N ALA A 145 -6.39 12.79 19.64
CA ALA A 145 -5.16 12.04 19.87
C ALA A 145 -4.00 12.50 18.96
N ILE A 146 -4.24 13.37 18.00
CA ILE A 146 -3.19 13.93 17.13
C ILE A 146 -2.22 14.76 17.95
N ARG A 147 -0.92 14.55 17.73
CA ARG A 147 0.21 15.26 18.35
C ARG A 147 1.06 15.95 17.27
N PRO A 148 1.95 16.88 17.62
CA PRO A 148 2.84 17.53 16.64
C PRO A 148 3.73 16.54 15.85
N ASN A 149 4.05 15.40 16.45
CA ASN A 149 4.84 14.33 15.84
C ASN A 149 3.99 13.21 15.22
N THR A 150 2.67 13.34 15.16
CA THR A 150 1.81 12.37 14.43
C THR A 150 2.11 12.41 12.94
N ARG A 151 2.23 11.24 12.33
CA ARG A 151 2.52 11.06 10.89
C ARG A 151 1.49 10.21 10.16
N LEU A 152 0.64 9.49 10.90
CA LEU A 152 -0.30 8.53 10.32
C LEU A 152 -1.53 8.36 11.21
N LEU A 153 -2.71 8.28 10.60
CA LEU A 153 -3.89 7.68 11.18
C LEU A 153 -4.08 6.28 10.59
N PHE A 154 -4.48 5.31 11.42
CA PHE A 154 -4.67 3.91 11.02
C PHE A 154 -5.98 3.33 11.55
N GLY A 155 -6.67 2.54 10.72
CA GLY A 155 -7.83 1.75 11.14
C GLY A 155 -8.10 0.59 10.20
N GLU A 156 -8.96 -0.32 10.63
CA GLU A 156 -9.48 -1.42 9.81
C GLU A 156 -10.92 -1.12 9.41
N THR A 157 -11.29 -1.46 8.18
CA THR A 157 -12.66 -1.27 7.66
C THR A 157 -13.69 -1.90 8.58
N LEU A 158 -13.40 -3.14 9.02
CA LEU A 158 -14.16 -3.89 10.02
C LEU A 158 -13.21 -4.35 11.12
N GLY A 159 -13.40 -3.82 12.32
CA GLY A 159 -12.56 -4.15 13.46
C GLY A 159 -12.66 -5.63 13.86
N ASN A 160 -11.54 -6.20 14.26
CA ASN A 160 -11.43 -7.59 14.67
C ASN A 160 -11.04 -7.66 16.18
N PRO A 161 -11.81 -8.35 17.05
CA PRO A 161 -12.95 -9.21 16.77
C PRO A 161 -14.34 -8.52 16.90
N GLY A 162 -14.39 -7.25 17.29
CA GLY A 162 -15.62 -6.55 17.67
C GLY A 162 -16.55 -6.21 16.51
N LEU A 163 -16.10 -6.33 15.25
CA LEU A 163 -16.85 -6.01 14.04
C LEU A 163 -17.34 -4.55 13.99
N GLU A 164 -16.65 -3.65 14.69
CA GLU A 164 -16.92 -2.22 14.61
C GLU A 164 -16.55 -1.67 13.25
N VAL A 165 -17.50 -0.97 12.61
CA VAL A 165 -17.29 -0.37 11.29
C VAL A 165 -16.60 0.99 11.45
N LEU A 166 -15.49 1.20 10.74
CA LEU A 166 -14.83 2.49 10.68
C LEU A 166 -15.56 3.42 9.71
N ASP A 167 -15.94 4.61 10.15
CA ASP A 167 -16.39 5.68 9.25
C ASP A 167 -15.17 6.27 8.53
N ILE A 168 -14.74 5.57 7.47
CA ILE A 168 -13.56 5.92 6.68
C ILE A 168 -13.63 7.38 6.16
N PRO A 169 -14.75 7.84 5.55
CA PRO A 169 -14.87 9.22 5.08
C PRO A 169 -14.66 10.25 6.19
N ALA A 170 -15.26 10.05 7.36
CA ALA A 170 -15.16 10.98 8.47
C ALA A 170 -13.75 10.99 9.09
N VAL A 171 -13.12 9.83 9.27
CA VAL A 171 -11.74 9.73 9.78
C VAL A 171 -10.74 10.26 8.74
N ALA A 172 -10.95 10.01 7.45
CA ALA A 172 -10.14 10.60 6.38
C ALA A 172 -10.20 12.13 6.39
N LYS A 173 -11.38 12.71 6.61
CA LYS A 173 -11.52 14.16 6.76
C LYS A 173 -10.67 14.69 7.93
N VAL A 174 -10.73 14.06 9.10
CA VAL A 174 -9.89 14.41 10.24
C VAL A 174 -8.40 14.33 9.91
N ALA A 175 -7.96 13.26 9.26
CA ALA A 175 -6.57 13.09 8.84
C ALA A 175 -6.12 14.20 7.88
N HIS A 176 -6.89 14.44 6.82
CA HIS A 176 -6.55 15.41 5.78
C HIS A 176 -6.57 16.86 6.28
N GLU A 177 -7.50 17.22 7.17
CA GLU A 177 -7.52 18.55 7.83
C GLU A 177 -6.27 18.78 8.69
N ALA A 178 -5.67 17.70 9.21
CA ALA A 178 -4.40 17.74 9.94
C ALA A 178 -3.16 17.58 9.05
N GLY A 179 -3.33 17.48 7.72
CA GLY A 179 -2.23 17.23 6.78
C GLY A 179 -1.61 15.84 6.88
N LEU A 180 -2.37 14.85 7.36
CA LEU A 180 -1.92 13.48 7.62
C LEU A 180 -2.58 12.48 6.65
N PRO A 181 -1.90 11.39 6.26
CA PRO A 181 -2.53 10.29 5.58
C PRO A 181 -3.38 9.45 6.54
N LEU A 182 -4.41 8.79 5.98
CA LEU A 182 -5.13 7.69 6.62
C LEU A 182 -4.75 6.40 5.89
N LEU A 183 -4.27 5.41 6.61
CA LEU A 183 -4.06 4.04 6.15
C LEU A 183 -5.22 3.18 6.66
N VAL A 184 -5.82 2.42 5.76
CA VAL A 184 -6.95 1.52 6.07
C VAL A 184 -6.61 0.10 5.63
N ASP A 185 -6.85 -0.87 6.50
CA ASP A 185 -6.78 -2.31 6.24
C ASP A 185 -8.19 -2.90 6.03
#